data_803f5b1f402a60dc511739106ac1be1c
#
_entry.id   803f5b1f402a60dc511739106ac1be1c
#
_cell.length_a   1.000
_cell.length_b   1.000
_cell.length_c   1.000
_cell.angle_alpha   90.00
_cell.angle_beta   90.00
_cell.angle_gamma   90.00
#
_symmetry.space_group_name_H-M   'P 1'
#
loop_
_entity.id
_entity.type
_entity.pdbx_description
1 polymer ?
#
loop_
_entity_poly.entity_id
_entity_poly.type
_entity_poly.pdbx_seq_one_letter_code
_entity_poly.pdbx_strand_id
1 'polypeptide(L)'
;ITWSLVGSEMCIRDSNTLGNANYRLIQGPNQLGIDLSDSTSHDDIIVREVHLVKDKPVLLKFRSQDVIHSAFIPHFRVQMNCVPGITTQFGFTPTKTTSEMKAQEGEDFEYMLVCNKICGGAHYNMGMKFIVETQEEYDMWLSQQKNIKNTLLTL
;
A
#
# COMPACT_ATOMS: atom_id res chain seq x y z
N ILE A 1 10.35 -1.00 -4.69
CA ILE A 1 8.89 -0.71 -4.69
C ILE A 1 8.61 0.20 -3.49
N THR A 2 8.04 1.36 -3.75
CA THR A 2 7.71 2.34 -2.71
C THR A 2 6.19 2.41 -2.54
N TRP A 3 5.72 2.37 -1.30
CA TRP A 3 4.30 2.31 -0.94
C TRP A 3 3.91 3.49 -0.06
N SER A 4 2.74 4.06 -0.26
CA SER A 4 2.17 5.08 0.63
C SER A 4 0.77 4.68 1.05
N LEU A 5 0.53 4.59 2.35
CA LEU A 5 -0.76 4.28 2.95
C LEU A 5 -1.43 5.57 3.42
N VAL A 6 -2.68 5.77 2.98
CA VAL A 6 -3.52 6.86 3.43
C VAL A 6 -4.92 6.33 3.69
N GLY A 7 -5.33 6.23 4.94
CA GLY A 7 -6.64 5.70 5.30
C GLY A 7 -6.82 4.22 4.90
N SER A 8 -7.93 3.89 4.23
CA SER A 8 -8.26 2.54 3.76
C SER A 8 -7.83 2.26 2.32
N GLU A 9 -7.09 3.18 1.69
CA GLU A 9 -6.65 3.05 0.30
C GLU A 9 -5.14 3.20 0.21
N MET A 10 -4.52 2.48 -0.71
CA MET A 10 -3.08 2.51 -0.95
C MET A 10 -2.73 2.97 -2.34
N CYS A 11 -1.69 3.82 -2.43
CA CYS A 11 -1.00 4.07 -3.68
C CYS A 11 0.25 3.20 -3.78
N ILE A 12 0.40 2.54 -4.90
CA ILE A 12 1.58 1.76 -5.25
C ILE A 12 2.26 2.36 -6.45
N ARG A 13 3.57 2.26 -6.42
CA ARG A 13 4.40 2.58 -7.54
C ARG A 13 5.44 1.51 -7.82
N ASP A 14 5.52 1.12 -9.07
CA ASP A 14 6.57 0.23 -9.59
C ASP A 14 7.90 0.98 -9.83
N SER A 15 7.88 2.29 -9.89
CA SER A 15 9.08 3.11 -10.03
C SER A 15 9.63 3.60 -8.69
N ASN A 16 10.92 3.95 -8.65
CA ASN A 16 11.64 4.34 -7.42
C ASN A 16 11.18 5.67 -6.78
N THR A 17 10.22 6.38 -7.38
CA THR A 17 9.79 7.71 -6.92
C THR A 17 8.27 7.84 -7.02
N LEU A 18 7.54 7.79 -5.91
CA LEU A 18 6.11 8.12 -5.86
C LEU A 18 5.87 9.58 -6.24
N GLY A 19 4.77 9.85 -6.92
CA GLY A 19 4.29 11.19 -7.16
C GLY A 19 4.03 11.98 -5.88
N ASN A 20 4.04 13.30 -5.99
CA ASN A 20 3.74 14.15 -4.86
C ASN A 20 2.25 14.05 -4.50
N ALA A 21 1.97 14.09 -3.20
CA ALA A 21 0.61 14.15 -2.68
C ALA A 21 0.51 15.26 -1.65
N ASN A 22 -0.59 16.02 -1.68
CA ASN A 22 -0.84 17.12 -0.76
C ASN A 22 -2.30 17.06 -0.31
N TYR A 23 -2.54 17.19 0.99
CA TYR A 23 -3.88 17.19 1.56
C TYR A 23 -4.80 18.27 0.96
N ARG A 24 -4.24 19.40 0.46
CA ARG A 24 -5.00 20.47 -0.19
C ARG A 24 -5.56 20.08 -1.57
N LEU A 25 -5.04 18.98 -2.15
CA LEU A 25 -5.49 18.44 -3.44
C LEU A 25 -6.55 17.35 -3.28
N ILE A 26 -6.96 17.06 -2.05
CA ILE A 26 -8.02 16.08 -1.78
C ILE A 26 -9.36 16.67 -2.21
N GLN A 27 -9.86 16.24 -3.37
CA GLN A 27 -11.13 16.68 -3.93
C GLN A 27 -11.77 15.55 -4.76
N GLY A 28 -13.08 15.33 -4.58
CA GLY A 28 -13.85 14.36 -5.36
C GLY A 28 -13.19 12.97 -5.43
N PRO A 29 -12.88 12.45 -6.61
CA PRO A 29 -12.26 11.14 -6.77
C PRO A 29 -10.79 11.09 -6.32
N ASN A 30 -10.12 12.23 -6.18
CA ASN A 30 -8.72 12.30 -5.72
C ASN A 30 -8.61 12.27 -4.18
N GLN A 31 -9.04 11.18 -3.59
CA GLN A 31 -9.06 10.97 -2.14
C GLN A 31 -7.64 10.99 -1.51
N LEU A 32 -6.62 10.69 -2.29
CA LEU A 32 -5.23 10.64 -1.82
C LEU A 32 -4.49 11.97 -1.96
N GLY A 33 -5.14 12.97 -2.59
CA GLY A 33 -4.55 14.28 -2.81
C GLY A 33 -3.30 14.24 -3.71
N ILE A 34 -3.31 13.37 -4.71
CA ILE A 34 -2.19 13.19 -5.63
C ILE A 34 -2.07 14.41 -6.52
N ASP A 35 -0.86 14.90 -6.71
CA ASP A 35 -0.57 16.01 -7.61
C ASP A 35 -0.45 15.52 -9.05
N LEU A 36 -1.51 15.73 -9.83
CA LEU A 36 -1.56 15.36 -11.24
C LEU A 36 -0.69 16.25 -12.14
N SER A 37 -0.19 17.38 -11.64
CA SER A 37 0.78 18.20 -12.35
C SER A 37 2.20 17.63 -12.28
N ASP A 38 2.45 16.78 -11.31
CA ASP A 38 3.69 16.02 -11.17
C ASP A 38 3.67 14.81 -12.13
N SER A 39 4.50 14.85 -13.16
CA SER A 39 4.59 13.76 -14.14
C SER A 39 4.94 12.42 -13.50
N THR A 40 5.59 12.47 -12.33
CA THR A 40 5.96 11.26 -11.60
C THR A 40 4.77 10.56 -10.96
N SER A 41 3.60 11.17 -10.84
CA SER A 41 2.38 10.55 -10.34
C SER A 41 1.57 9.80 -11.40
N HIS A 42 1.88 9.99 -12.68
CA HIS A 42 1.04 9.48 -13.78
C HIS A 42 1.06 7.95 -13.92
N ASP A 43 2.13 7.31 -13.51
CA ASP A 43 2.33 5.85 -13.53
C ASP A 43 1.98 5.18 -12.19
N ASP A 44 1.65 5.96 -11.14
CA ASP A 44 1.15 5.42 -9.89
C ASP A 44 -0.17 4.68 -10.10
N ILE A 45 -0.41 3.64 -9.30
CA ILE A 45 -1.66 2.88 -9.27
C ILE A 45 -2.28 2.94 -7.88
N ILE A 46 -3.61 2.90 -7.81
CA ILE A 46 -4.35 2.83 -6.55
C ILE A 46 -4.96 1.44 -6.44
N VAL A 47 -4.64 0.74 -5.38
CA VAL A 47 -5.11 -0.63 -5.15
C VAL A 47 -5.59 -0.83 -3.71
N ARG A 48 -6.32 -1.92 -3.48
CA ARG A 48 -6.84 -2.30 -2.16
C ARG A 48 -6.10 -3.49 -1.54
N GLU A 49 -5.27 -4.14 -2.30
CA GLU A 49 -4.39 -5.22 -1.84
C GLU A 49 -2.99 -5.00 -2.40
N VAL A 50 -2.00 -5.42 -1.62
CA VAL A 50 -0.59 -5.11 -1.85
C VAL A 50 0.08 -6.32 -2.46
N HIS A 51 0.59 -6.20 -3.67
CA HIS A 51 1.38 -7.23 -4.31
C HIS A 51 2.88 -6.95 -4.14
N LEU A 52 3.62 -7.93 -3.69
CA LEU A 52 5.06 -7.85 -3.44
C LEU A 52 5.78 -9.00 -4.15
N VAL A 53 6.99 -8.72 -4.62
CA VAL A 53 7.82 -9.75 -5.24
C VAL A 53 8.74 -10.37 -4.19
N LYS A 54 8.76 -11.70 -4.13
CA LYS A 54 9.68 -12.47 -3.28
C LYS A 54 11.13 -12.07 -3.57
N ASP A 55 11.94 -11.97 -2.50
CA ASP A 55 13.36 -11.66 -2.52
C ASP A 55 13.72 -10.28 -3.12
N LYS A 56 12.74 -9.38 -3.29
CA LYS A 56 12.96 -7.99 -3.68
C LYS A 56 12.81 -7.05 -2.49
N PRO A 57 13.69 -6.06 -2.33
CA PRO A 57 13.58 -5.08 -1.25
C PRO A 57 12.35 -4.19 -1.46
N VAL A 58 11.60 -3.99 -0.39
CA VAL A 58 10.39 -3.18 -0.34
C VAL A 58 10.59 -2.04 0.66
N LEU A 59 10.18 -0.84 0.29
CA LEU A 59 10.12 0.32 1.18
C LEU A 59 8.66 0.75 1.34
N LEU A 60 8.08 0.52 2.51
CA LEU A 60 6.76 1.01 2.87
C LEU A 60 6.88 2.43 3.43
N LYS A 61 6.06 3.35 2.92
CA LYS A 61 5.91 4.70 3.46
C LYS A 61 4.49 4.87 3.98
N PHE A 62 4.35 5.26 5.24
CA PHE A 62 3.07 5.38 5.91
C PHE A 62 2.76 6.86 6.19
N ARG A 63 1.52 7.25 5.92
CA ARG A 63 0.97 8.57 6.21
C ARG A 63 -0.42 8.40 6.82
N SER A 64 -0.88 9.41 7.54
CA SER A 64 -2.28 9.53 7.97
C SER A 64 -2.83 10.90 7.57
N GLN A 65 -4.11 10.95 7.23
CA GLN A 65 -4.82 12.19 6.91
C GLN A 65 -5.57 12.78 8.10
N ASP A 66 -6.00 11.92 9.02
CA ASP A 66 -6.93 12.28 10.10
C ASP A 66 -6.30 12.15 11.49
N VAL A 67 -6.27 10.94 12.04
CA VAL A 67 -5.76 10.64 13.38
C VAL A 67 -4.56 9.71 13.31
N ILE A 68 -3.97 9.40 14.47
CA ILE A 68 -2.87 8.43 14.52
C ILE A 68 -3.43 7.02 14.34
N HIS A 69 -2.92 6.31 13.34
CA HIS A 69 -3.08 4.88 13.13
C HIS A 69 -1.76 4.15 13.41
N SER A 70 -1.78 2.83 13.36
CA SER A 70 -0.54 2.06 13.43
C SER A 70 -0.64 0.87 12.47
N ALA A 71 0.22 0.89 11.46
CA ALA A 71 0.37 -0.22 10.52
C ALA A 71 1.07 -1.38 11.22
N PHE A 72 0.39 -2.51 11.35
CA PHE A 72 0.91 -3.71 11.96
C PHE A 72 0.80 -4.89 10.99
N ILE A 73 1.93 -5.48 10.63
CA ILE A 73 2.02 -6.63 9.75
C ILE A 73 2.77 -7.73 10.52
N PRO A 74 2.04 -8.59 11.26
CA PRO A 74 2.65 -9.57 12.19
C PRO A 74 3.69 -10.46 11.52
N HIS A 75 3.37 -11.02 10.37
CA HIS A 75 4.22 -11.98 9.66
C HIS A 75 5.53 -11.38 9.12
N PHE A 76 5.55 -10.07 8.89
CA PHE A 76 6.76 -9.34 8.52
C PHE A 76 7.44 -8.67 9.73
N ARG A 77 6.87 -8.81 10.93
CA ARG A 77 7.33 -8.16 12.19
C ARG A 77 7.43 -6.65 12.07
N VAL A 78 6.52 -6.05 11.30
CA VAL A 78 6.44 -4.61 11.09
C VAL A 78 5.38 -4.02 11.98
N GLN A 79 5.76 -2.98 12.72
CA GLN A 79 4.83 -2.07 13.38
C GLN A 79 5.33 -0.65 13.20
N MET A 80 4.49 0.22 12.63
CA MET A 80 4.87 1.60 12.36
C MET A 80 3.68 2.53 12.55
N ASN A 81 3.86 3.59 13.33
CA ASN A 81 2.82 4.60 13.53
C ASN A 81 2.63 5.43 12.25
N CYS A 82 1.37 5.64 11.89
CA CYS A 82 0.96 6.56 10.83
C CYS A 82 0.48 7.84 11.51
N VAL A 83 1.30 8.89 11.47
CA VAL A 83 1.05 10.13 12.18
C VAL A 83 0.72 11.24 11.17
N PRO A 84 -0.37 12.03 11.39
CA PRO A 84 -0.68 13.16 10.51
C PRO A 84 0.50 14.14 10.40
N GLY A 85 0.82 14.54 9.17
CA GLY A 85 1.91 15.48 8.88
C GLY A 85 3.31 14.87 8.87
N ILE A 86 3.47 13.59 9.20
CA ILE A 86 4.77 12.90 9.21
C ILE A 86 4.70 11.68 8.28
N THR A 87 5.77 11.47 7.50
CA THR A 87 5.94 10.22 6.74
C THR A 87 6.86 9.30 7.52
N THR A 88 6.34 8.16 7.99
CA THR A 88 7.15 7.10 8.57
C THR A 88 7.45 6.05 7.50
N GLN A 89 8.52 5.30 7.66
CA GLN A 89 8.93 4.33 6.63
C GLN A 89 9.56 3.09 7.26
N PHE A 90 9.39 1.96 6.58
CA PHE A 90 9.98 0.69 6.96
C PHE A 90 10.39 -0.08 5.71
N GLY A 91 11.64 -0.58 5.71
CA GLY A 91 12.19 -1.39 4.63
C GLY A 91 12.32 -2.85 5.05
N PHE A 92 11.97 -3.78 4.16
CA PHE A 92 12.14 -5.22 4.36
C PHE A 92 12.21 -5.95 3.01
N THR A 93 12.55 -7.23 3.07
CA THR A 93 12.53 -8.12 1.90
C THR A 93 11.70 -9.36 2.24
N PRO A 94 10.56 -9.61 1.54
CA PRO A 94 9.77 -10.80 1.75
C PRO A 94 10.53 -12.03 1.23
N THR A 95 10.60 -13.09 2.02
CA THR A 95 11.39 -14.32 1.71
C THR A 95 10.54 -15.52 1.36
N LYS A 96 9.22 -15.44 1.59
CA LYS A 96 8.27 -16.52 1.29
C LYS A 96 7.07 -15.99 0.55
N THR A 97 6.66 -16.69 -0.49
CA THR A 97 5.42 -16.35 -1.21
C THR A 97 4.19 -16.69 -0.36
N THR A 98 3.05 -16.09 -0.71
CA THR A 98 1.77 -16.44 -0.10
C THR A 98 1.42 -17.90 -0.32
N SER A 99 1.72 -18.46 -1.48
CA SER A 99 1.50 -19.88 -1.79
C SER A 99 2.36 -20.81 -0.95
N GLU A 100 3.65 -20.48 -0.74
CA GLU A 100 4.54 -21.23 0.14
C GLU A 100 4.04 -21.21 1.59
N MET A 101 3.50 -20.08 2.06
CA MET A 101 2.95 -19.97 3.41
C MET A 101 1.64 -20.73 3.56
N LYS A 102 0.77 -20.72 2.56
CA LYS A 102 -0.45 -21.53 2.54
C LYS A 102 -0.15 -23.01 2.64
N ALA A 103 0.88 -23.47 1.95
CA ALA A 103 1.33 -24.87 2.05
C ALA A 103 1.86 -25.26 3.44
N GLN A 104 2.36 -24.30 4.23
CA GLN A 104 2.91 -24.55 5.58
C GLN A 104 1.88 -24.37 6.69
N GLU A 105 1.06 -23.31 6.63
CA GLU A 105 0.16 -22.86 7.69
C GLU A 105 -1.31 -23.22 7.41
N GLY A 106 -1.65 -23.61 6.18
CA GLY A 106 -2.99 -23.94 5.73
C GLY A 106 -3.54 -22.96 4.70
N GLU A 107 -4.55 -23.40 3.95
CA GLU A 107 -5.15 -22.64 2.82
C GLU A 107 -5.74 -21.28 3.23
N ASP A 108 -6.14 -21.14 4.49
CA ASP A 108 -6.71 -19.89 5.02
C ASP A 108 -5.66 -18.84 5.37
N PHE A 109 -4.37 -19.16 5.20
CA PHE A 109 -3.29 -18.22 5.50
C PHE A 109 -3.34 -16.99 4.61
N GLU A 110 -3.22 -15.82 5.22
CA GLU A 110 -3.09 -14.54 4.54
C GLU A 110 -2.07 -13.64 5.24
N TYR A 111 -1.22 -12.99 4.48
CA TYR A 111 -0.47 -11.85 5.00
C TYR A 111 -1.41 -10.65 5.14
N MET A 112 -1.55 -10.13 6.36
CA MET A 112 -2.43 -9.00 6.62
C MET A 112 -1.70 -7.83 7.27
N LEU A 113 -1.97 -6.63 6.77
CA LEU A 113 -1.76 -5.40 7.52
C LEU A 113 -3.04 -5.07 8.26
N VAL A 114 -2.95 -4.77 9.53
CA VAL A 114 -4.07 -4.34 10.36
C VAL A 114 -3.70 -3.08 11.16
N CYS A 115 -4.68 -2.28 11.51
CA CYS A 115 -4.47 -1.17 12.42
C CYS A 115 -4.49 -1.70 13.87
N ASN A 116 -3.41 -1.47 14.64
CA ASN A 116 -3.35 -1.87 16.06
C ASN A 116 -3.39 -0.67 17.03
N LYS A 117 -3.84 0.50 16.57
CA LYS A 117 -4.08 1.69 17.39
C LYS A 117 -5.54 2.08 17.29
N ILE A 118 -6.24 2.19 18.41
CA ILE A 118 -7.64 2.65 18.44
C ILE A 118 -7.73 4.04 17.81
N CYS A 119 -8.40 4.13 16.65
CA CYS A 119 -8.43 5.31 15.80
C CYS A 119 -9.87 5.77 15.44
N GLY A 120 -10.89 5.08 15.94
CA GLY A 120 -12.31 5.44 15.71
C GLY A 120 -13.22 4.23 15.53
N GLY A 121 -14.47 4.47 15.17
CA GLY A 121 -15.50 3.43 15.07
C GLY A 121 -15.24 2.36 14.01
N ALA A 122 -14.47 2.69 12.95
CA ALA A 122 -14.09 1.74 11.90
C ALA A 122 -12.77 1.01 12.16
N HIS A 123 -12.14 1.21 13.33
CA HIS A 123 -10.84 0.63 13.65
C HIS A 123 -10.76 -0.88 13.40
N TYR A 124 -11.81 -1.61 13.77
CA TYR A 124 -11.87 -3.08 13.63
C TYR A 124 -11.84 -3.57 12.17
N ASN A 125 -12.20 -2.71 11.22
CA ASN A 125 -12.27 -3.03 9.78
C ASN A 125 -11.13 -2.41 8.96
N MET A 126 -10.12 -1.86 9.62
CA MET A 126 -8.95 -1.28 8.95
C MET A 126 -7.90 -2.36 8.73
N GLY A 127 -8.05 -3.08 7.64
CA GLY A 127 -7.13 -4.13 7.23
C GLY A 127 -6.85 -4.08 5.73
N MET A 128 -5.69 -4.60 5.35
CA MET A 128 -5.25 -4.70 3.97
C MET A 128 -4.49 -6.00 3.75
N LYS A 129 -4.84 -6.70 2.68
CA LYS A 129 -4.20 -7.94 2.30
C LYS A 129 -2.87 -7.67 1.60
N PHE A 130 -1.87 -8.48 1.94
CA PHE A 130 -0.60 -8.54 1.23
C PHE A 130 -0.49 -9.87 0.48
N ILE A 131 -0.03 -9.83 -0.73
CA ILE A 131 0.21 -11.00 -1.58
C ILE A 131 1.69 -10.97 -1.97
N VAL A 132 2.44 -11.97 -1.54
CA VAL A 132 3.83 -12.15 -1.95
C VAL A 132 3.86 -13.22 -3.03
N GLU A 133 4.41 -12.87 -4.17
CA GLU A 133 4.36 -13.71 -5.38
C GLU A 133 5.71 -13.70 -6.13
N THR A 134 5.80 -14.46 -7.21
CA THR A 134 6.96 -14.45 -8.11
C THR A 134 6.99 -13.18 -8.95
N GLN A 135 8.12 -12.90 -9.60
CA GLN A 135 8.23 -11.74 -10.51
C GLN A 135 7.24 -11.85 -11.67
N GLU A 136 7.07 -13.04 -12.24
CA GLU A 136 6.18 -13.28 -13.37
C GLU A 136 4.70 -13.05 -13.01
N GLU A 137 4.28 -13.50 -11.83
CA GLU A 137 2.92 -13.30 -11.33
C GLU A 137 2.65 -11.82 -11.07
N TYR A 138 3.63 -11.13 -10.47
CA TYR A 138 3.56 -9.68 -10.22
C TYR A 138 3.45 -8.88 -11.52
N ASP A 139 4.27 -9.19 -12.54
CA ASP A 139 4.24 -8.49 -13.83
C ASP A 139 2.89 -8.71 -14.55
N MET A 140 2.34 -9.92 -14.45
CA MET A 140 1.01 -10.23 -14.95
C MET A 140 -0.07 -9.41 -14.26
N TRP A 141 -0.05 -9.36 -12.92
CA TRP A 141 -0.99 -8.57 -12.14
C TRP A 141 -0.86 -7.07 -12.47
N LEU A 142 0.38 -6.54 -12.51
CA LEU A 142 0.65 -5.14 -12.78
C LEU A 142 0.14 -4.71 -14.15
N SER A 143 0.28 -5.56 -15.17
CA SER A 143 -0.20 -5.28 -16.53
C SER A 143 -1.71 -5.07 -16.64
N GLN A 144 -2.47 -5.57 -15.66
CA GLN A 144 -3.93 -5.45 -15.59
C GLN A 144 -4.38 -4.20 -14.83
N GLN A 145 -3.46 -3.51 -14.14
CA GLN A 145 -3.80 -2.35 -13.34
C GLN A 145 -3.95 -1.09 -14.20
N LYS A 146 -4.85 -0.20 -13.77
CA LYS A 146 -5.00 1.11 -14.38
C LYS A 146 -4.17 2.12 -13.60
N ASN A 147 -3.33 2.87 -14.29
CA ASN A 147 -2.60 3.97 -13.67
C ASN A 147 -3.54 5.13 -13.30
N ILE A 148 -3.07 6.00 -12.40
CA ILE A 148 -3.85 7.13 -11.88
C ILE A 148 -4.33 8.05 -12.99
N LYS A 149 -3.49 8.33 -13.99
CA LYS A 149 -3.85 9.16 -15.12
C LYS A 149 -5.11 8.65 -15.83
N ASN A 150 -5.21 7.35 -16.04
CA ASN A 150 -6.37 6.72 -16.67
C ASN A 150 -7.56 6.59 -15.71
N THR A 151 -7.32 6.52 -14.41
CA THR A 151 -8.38 6.38 -13.40
C THR A 151 -9.05 7.72 -13.08
N LEU A 152 -8.28 8.79 -12.88
CA LEU A 152 -8.81 10.09 -12.45
C LEU A 152 -9.25 11.00 -13.62
N LEU A 153 -8.75 10.79 -14.84
CA LEU A 153 -9.15 11.57 -16.02
C LEU A 153 -10.38 10.98 -16.75
N THR A 154 -10.83 9.79 -16.36
CA THR A 154 -12.05 9.16 -16.92
C THR A 154 -13.28 9.31 -16.03
N LEU A 155 -13.17 10.02 -14.92
CA LEU A 155 -14.26 10.40 -14.00
C LEU A 155 -14.61 11.89 -14.12
#